data_d50f8d4151f30be03099ef663dbaf733
#
_entry.id   d50f8d4151f30be03099ef663dbaf733
#
_cell.length_a   1.000
_cell.length_b   1.000
_cell.length_c   1.000
_cell.angle_alpha   90.00
_cell.angle_beta   90.00
_cell.angle_gamma   90.00
#
_symmetry.space_group_name_H-M   'P 1'
#
loop_
_entity.id
_entity.type
_entity.pdbx_description
1 polymer ?
#
loop_
_entity_poly.entity_id
_entity_poly.type
_entity_poly.pdbx_seq_one_letter_code
_entity_poly.pdbx_strand_id
1 'polypeptide(L)'
;MFHMIVRKIFSLLSLVLSCVAMGQTITPEIEKRALELVAQMTLEEKLAYIGGYNGFFIRPIPRLGIPEIRMADGPQGVRNDTHSTMYPCGIAAAATWNRELARTYGHSLGQDARARGVHI
;
A
#
# COMPACT_ATOMS: atom_id res chain seq x y z
N MET A 1 28.09 -29.61 18.00
CA MET A 1 27.37 -28.60 18.80
C MET A 1 27.19 -27.29 18.02
N PHE A 2 28.22 -26.73 17.43
CA PHE A 2 28.16 -25.47 16.65
C PHE A 2 27.20 -25.52 15.43
N HIS A 3 27.19 -26.61 14.64
CA HIS A 3 26.31 -26.78 13.49
C HIS A 3 24.80 -26.84 13.81
N MET A 4 24.47 -27.34 15.00
CA MET A 4 23.07 -27.39 15.48
C MET A 4 22.55 -26.03 15.91
N ILE A 5 23.42 -25.19 16.47
CA ILE A 5 23.07 -23.82 16.90
C ILE A 5 22.82 -22.94 15.66
N VAL A 6 23.68 -23.01 14.66
CA VAL A 6 23.55 -22.26 13.40
C VAL A 6 22.26 -22.64 12.66
N ARG A 7 21.90 -23.94 12.57
CA ARG A 7 20.63 -24.36 11.98
C ARG A 7 19.39 -23.85 12.72
N LYS A 8 19.43 -23.78 14.06
CA LYS A 8 18.32 -23.22 14.85
C LYS A 8 18.17 -21.72 14.69
N ILE A 9 19.29 -20.98 14.61
CA ILE A 9 19.28 -19.53 14.34
C ILE A 9 18.73 -19.23 12.95
N PHE A 10 19.14 -19.98 11.93
CA PHE A 10 18.61 -19.85 10.57
C PHE A 10 17.11 -20.19 10.49
N SER A 11 16.66 -21.20 11.22
CA SER A 11 15.24 -21.59 11.26
C SER A 11 14.38 -20.54 11.99
N LEU A 12 14.90 -19.92 13.06
CA LEU A 12 14.20 -18.81 13.75
C LEU A 12 14.15 -17.55 12.89
N LEU A 13 15.24 -17.23 12.21
CA LEU A 13 15.31 -16.06 11.30
C LEU A 13 14.35 -16.22 10.11
N SER A 14 14.22 -17.44 9.57
CA SER A 14 13.25 -17.76 8.51
C SER A 14 11.79 -17.61 8.99
N LEU A 15 11.50 -17.97 10.22
CA LEU A 15 10.15 -17.85 10.81
C LEU A 15 9.75 -16.38 11.03
N VAL A 16 10.69 -15.53 11.43
CA VAL A 16 10.45 -14.09 11.63
C VAL A 16 10.26 -13.37 10.31
N LEU A 17 10.96 -13.79 9.25
CA LEU A 17 10.85 -13.19 7.92
C LEU A 17 9.53 -13.53 7.21
N SER A 18 8.89 -14.63 7.57
CA SER A 18 7.61 -15.05 6.99
C SER A 18 6.41 -14.23 7.50
N CYS A 19 6.56 -13.44 8.56
CA CYS A 19 5.47 -12.62 9.16
C CYS A 19 5.25 -11.27 8.46
N VAL A 20 6.07 -10.87 7.50
CA VAL A 20 6.04 -9.49 6.94
C VAL A 20 5.18 -9.36 5.68
N ALA A 21 4.62 -10.44 5.15
CA ALA A 21 3.90 -10.43 3.86
C ALA A 21 2.38 -10.62 3.98
N MET A 22 1.79 -10.45 5.15
CA MET A 22 0.32 -10.43 5.26
C MET A 22 -0.17 -9.01 4.96
N GLY A 23 -0.88 -8.85 3.84
CA GLY A 23 -1.65 -7.65 3.59
C GLY A 23 -2.51 -7.35 4.83
N GLN A 24 -2.48 -6.09 5.31
CA GLN A 24 -3.21 -5.71 6.51
C GLN A 24 -4.70 -5.94 6.29
N THR A 25 -5.25 -6.97 6.92
CA THR A 25 -6.68 -7.16 7.00
C THR A 25 -7.24 -6.09 7.94
N ILE A 26 -8.32 -5.42 7.53
CA ILE A 26 -9.01 -4.47 8.41
C ILE A 26 -9.54 -5.26 9.61
N THR A 27 -8.99 -4.98 10.78
CA THR A 27 -9.46 -5.57 12.03
C THR A 27 -10.48 -4.66 12.70
N PRO A 28 -11.34 -5.19 13.60
CA PRO A 28 -12.26 -4.36 14.35
C PRO A 28 -11.61 -3.21 15.12
N GLU A 29 -10.37 -3.40 15.58
CA GLU A 29 -9.58 -2.37 16.27
C GLU A 29 -9.18 -1.23 15.31
N ILE A 30 -8.79 -1.56 14.08
CA ILE A 30 -8.45 -0.58 13.04
C ILE A 30 -9.71 0.22 12.67
N GLU A 31 -10.82 -0.45 12.46
CA GLU A 31 -12.11 0.20 12.15
C GLU A 31 -12.55 1.13 13.28
N LYS A 32 -12.52 0.65 14.53
CA LYS A 32 -12.84 1.45 15.71
C LYS A 32 -11.98 2.71 15.79
N ARG A 33 -10.65 2.58 15.63
CA ARG A 33 -9.74 3.72 15.64
C ARG A 33 -10.03 4.71 14.50
N ALA A 34 -10.36 4.23 13.32
CA ALA A 34 -10.75 5.09 12.20
C ALA A 34 -12.02 5.88 12.51
N LEU A 35 -13.05 5.24 13.08
CA LEU A 35 -14.29 5.89 13.48
C LEU A 35 -14.05 6.94 14.58
N GLU A 36 -13.21 6.65 15.56
CA GLU A 36 -12.82 7.61 16.61
C GLU A 36 -12.13 8.85 16.02
N LEU A 37 -11.24 8.68 15.03
CA LEU A 37 -10.61 9.80 14.33
C LEU A 37 -11.64 10.61 13.53
N VAL A 38 -12.52 9.95 12.78
CA VAL A 38 -13.58 10.61 12.01
C VAL A 38 -14.54 11.39 12.92
N ALA A 39 -14.84 10.88 14.11
CA ALA A 39 -15.69 11.58 15.09
C ALA A 39 -15.03 12.87 15.61
N GLN A 40 -13.73 12.95 15.64
CA GLN A 40 -12.96 14.13 16.08
C GLN A 40 -12.78 15.18 14.96
N MET A 41 -13.00 14.83 13.70
CA MET A 41 -12.87 15.75 12.57
C MET A 41 -14.02 16.76 12.56
N THR A 42 -13.69 18.04 12.26
CA THR A 42 -14.70 19.04 11.95
C THR A 42 -15.34 18.78 10.58
N LEU A 43 -16.46 19.45 10.30
CA LEU A 43 -17.08 19.33 8.98
C LEU A 43 -16.16 19.82 7.86
N GLU A 44 -15.46 20.92 8.08
CA GLU A 44 -14.51 21.50 7.12
C GLU A 44 -13.36 20.53 6.83
N GLU A 45 -12.83 19.87 7.87
CA GLU A 45 -11.78 18.86 7.71
C GLU A 45 -12.28 17.63 6.93
N LYS A 46 -13.49 17.16 7.20
CA LYS A 46 -14.12 16.08 6.45
C LYS A 46 -14.27 16.42 4.96
N LEU A 47 -14.78 17.62 4.67
CA LEU A 47 -14.93 18.09 3.30
C LEU A 47 -13.58 18.26 2.60
N ALA A 48 -12.59 18.83 3.28
CA ALA A 48 -11.25 19.00 2.74
C ALA A 48 -10.54 17.66 2.51
N TYR A 49 -10.79 16.67 3.36
CA TYR A 49 -10.21 15.33 3.24
C TYR A 49 -10.75 14.58 2.02
N ILE A 50 -12.05 14.70 1.75
CA ILE A 50 -12.69 14.08 0.58
C ILE A 50 -12.28 14.79 -0.72
N GLY A 51 -12.09 16.12 -0.66
CA GLY A 51 -11.86 16.94 -1.84
C GLY A 51 -10.50 16.77 -2.52
N GLY A 52 -9.54 16.17 -1.85
CA GLY A 52 -8.17 16.09 -2.36
C GLY A 52 -7.52 17.47 -2.54
N TYR A 53 -6.26 17.49 -2.99
CA TYR A 53 -5.57 18.71 -3.40
C TYR A 53 -4.30 18.36 -4.19
N ASN A 54 -3.67 19.35 -4.83
CA ASN A 54 -2.42 19.14 -5.59
C ASN A 54 -2.46 17.95 -6.56
N GLY A 55 -3.61 17.70 -7.20
CA GLY A 55 -3.81 16.58 -8.10
C GLY A 55 -4.05 15.27 -7.33
N PHE A 56 -3.02 14.57 -6.91
CA PHE A 56 -3.11 13.22 -6.34
C PHE A 56 -2.77 13.15 -4.85
N PHE A 57 -3.21 14.13 -4.05
CA PHE A 57 -2.96 14.14 -2.61
C PHE A 57 -4.26 14.32 -1.81
N ILE A 58 -4.31 13.71 -0.63
CA ILE A 58 -5.30 13.99 0.40
C ILE A 58 -4.62 14.77 1.50
N ARG A 59 -5.27 15.85 1.95
CA ARG A 59 -4.72 16.77 2.96
C ARG A 59 -4.43 16.07 4.27
N PRO A 60 -3.31 16.38 4.92
CA PRO A 60 -3.06 15.93 6.28
C PRO A 60 -3.98 16.66 7.27
N ILE A 61 -4.21 16.03 8.42
CA ILE A 61 -4.85 16.67 9.57
C ILE A 61 -3.89 16.52 10.76
N PRO A 62 -2.91 17.45 10.89
CA PRO A 62 -1.81 17.31 11.86
C PRO A 62 -2.28 17.20 13.31
N ARG A 63 -3.34 17.91 13.69
CA ARG A 63 -3.88 17.87 15.06
C ARG A 63 -4.41 16.48 15.46
N LEU A 64 -4.77 15.65 14.48
CA LEU A 64 -5.24 14.27 14.68
C LEU A 64 -4.15 13.24 14.36
N GLY A 65 -2.94 13.67 13.99
CA GLY A 65 -1.87 12.78 13.57
C GLY A 65 -2.15 12.07 12.24
N ILE A 66 -3.07 12.58 11.42
CA ILE A 66 -3.37 12.03 10.09
C ILE A 66 -2.38 12.62 9.10
N PRO A 67 -1.51 11.79 8.48
CA PRO A 67 -0.52 12.26 7.52
C PRO A 67 -1.17 12.63 6.18
N GLU A 68 -0.40 13.30 5.34
CA GLU A 68 -0.72 13.44 3.93
C GLU A 68 -0.76 12.05 3.26
N ILE A 69 -1.80 11.80 2.46
CA ILE A 69 -1.89 10.58 1.66
C ILE A 69 -1.61 10.94 0.21
N ARG A 70 -0.64 10.24 -0.36
CA ARG A 70 -0.29 10.34 -1.77
C ARG A 70 -0.96 9.23 -2.55
N MET A 71 -1.69 9.62 -3.58
CA MET A 71 -2.34 8.71 -4.52
C MET A 71 -1.59 8.69 -5.85
N ALA A 72 -1.82 7.69 -6.67
CA ALA A 72 -1.42 7.66 -8.06
C ALA A 72 -2.34 6.74 -8.86
N ASP A 73 -2.58 7.06 -10.10
CA ASP A 73 -3.07 6.07 -11.05
C ASP A 73 -1.90 5.26 -11.64
N GLY A 74 -2.21 4.14 -12.28
CA GLY A 74 -1.16 3.27 -12.78
C GLY A 74 -1.62 2.27 -13.83
N PRO A 75 -2.28 2.70 -14.93
CA PRO A 75 -2.80 1.73 -15.92
C PRO A 75 -1.70 0.97 -16.66
N GLN A 76 -0.50 1.52 -16.75
CA GLN A 76 0.67 0.92 -17.39
C GLN A 76 1.96 1.18 -16.59
N GLY A 77 1.84 1.32 -15.29
CA GLY A 77 2.90 1.72 -14.36
C GLY A 77 2.48 2.90 -13.51
N VAL A 78 3.12 3.07 -12.37
CA VAL A 78 2.76 4.13 -11.42
C VAL A 78 3.02 5.50 -12.03
N ARG A 79 2.00 6.31 -12.14
CA ARG A 79 2.07 7.68 -12.66
C ARG A 79 2.34 8.65 -11.52
N ASN A 80 3.59 8.98 -11.37
CA ASN A 80 4.04 10.05 -10.50
C ASN A 80 4.96 10.95 -11.31
N ASP A 81 5.45 12.00 -10.70
CA ASP A 81 6.36 12.97 -11.31
C ASP A 81 7.76 12.42 -11.65
N THR A 82 7.96 11.12 -11.55
CA THR A 82 9.25 10.45 -11.78
C THR A 82 9.10 9.30 -12.78
N HIS A 83 10.23 8.85 -13.34
CA HIS A 83 10.27 7.70 -14.23
C HIS A 83 9.70 6.45 -13.56
N SER A 84 8.91 5.69 -14.30
CA SER A 84 8.23 4.48 -13.85
C SER A 84 8.52 3.32 -14.77
N THR A 85 8.46 2.11 -14.23
CA THR A 85 8.42 0.89 -15.04
C THR A 85 7.15 0.92 -15.88
N MET A 86 7.30 0.70 -17.19
CA MET A 86 6.17 0.56 -18.08
C MET A 86 5.72 -0.91 -18.09
N TYR A 87 4.49 -1.12 -17.68
CA TYR A 87 3.84 -2.43 -17.72
C TYR A 87 2.96 -2.57 -18.97
N PRO A 88 2.63 -3.80 -19.40
CA PRO A 88 1.64 -4.01 -20.45
C PRO A 88 0.30 -3.35 -20.10
N CYS A 89 -0.46 -2.93 -21.10
CA CYS A 89 -1.79 -2.39 -20.86
C CYS A 89 -2.75 -3.47 -20.32
N GLY A 90 -3.79 -3.06 -19.59
CA GLY A 90 -4.75 -3.96 -18.97
C GLY A 90 -5.41 -4.93 -19.95
N ILE A 91 -5.66 -4.49 -21.20
CA ILE A 91 -6.21 -5.35 -22.27
C ILE A 91 -5.23 -6.48 -22.61
N ALA A 92 -3.93 -6.18 -22.72
CA ALA A 92 -2.92 -7.21 -23.00
C ALA A 92 -2.81 -8.20 -21.84
N ALA A 93 -2.85 -7.73 -20.61
CA ALA A 93 -2.88 -8.59 -19.43
C ALA A 93 -4.14 -9.48 -19.40
N ALA A 94 -5.30 -8.92 -19.69
CA ALA A 94 -6.57 -9.65 -19.75
C ALA A 94 -6.59 -10.70 -20.88
N ALA A 95 -6.02 -10.40 -22.05
CA ALA A 95 -5.94 -11.31 -23.19
C ALA A 95 -5.15 -12.58 -22.91
N THR A 96 -4.34 -12.62 -21.85
CA THR A 96 -3.63 -13.82 -21.44
C THR A 96 -4.53 -14.88 -20.80
N TRP A 97 -5.73 -14.50 -20.32
CA TRP A 97 -6.64 -15.36 -19.54
C TRP A 97 -5.95 -16.06 -18.35
N ASN A 98 -4.81 -15.54 -17.92
CA ASN A 98 -3.98 -16.11 -16.85
C ASN A 98 -4.15 -15.29 -15.56
N ARG A 99 -4.91 -15.83 -14.61
CA ARG A 99 -5.19 -15.18 -13.32
C ARG A 99 -3.93 -15.00 -12.46
N GLU A 100 -2.98 -15.92 -12.55
CA GLU A 100 -1.72 -15.84 -11.79
C GLU A 100 -0.83 -14.72 -12.35
N LEU A 101 -0.77 -14.58 -13.66
CA LEU A 101 -0.07 -13.46 -14.28
C LEU A 101 -0.70 -12.11 -13.90
N ALA A 102 -2.04 -12.04 -13.85
CA ALA A 102 -2.73 -10.83 -13.40
C ALA A 102 -2.41 -10.50 -11.93
N ARG A 103 -2.29 -11.50 -11.07
CA ARG A 103 -1.87 -11.35 -9.67
C ARG A 103 -0.44 -10.81 -9.58
N THR A 104 0.48 -11.43 -10.32
CA THR A 104 1.89 -11.01 -10.38
C THR A 104 2.01 -9.57 -10.88
N TYR A 105 1.26 -9.22 -11.91
CA TYR A 105 1.20 -7.85 -12.43
C TYR A 105 0.77 -6.86 -11.35
N GLY A 106 -0.35 -7.11 -10.68
CA GLY A 106 -0.86 -6.23 -9.61
C GLY A 106 0.11 -6.14 -8.42
N HIS A 107 0.76 -7.26 -8.06
CA HIS A 107 1.76 -7.27 -6.99
C HIS A 107 2.97 -6.40 -7.33
N SER A 108 3.51 -6.53 -8.54
CA SER A 108 4.67 -5.74 -9.00
C SER A 108 4.32 -4.24 -9.06
N LEU A 109 3.15 -3.89 -9.58
CA LEU A 109 2.67 -2.52 -9.60
C LEU A 109 2.52 -1.93 -8.19
N GLY A 110 1.99 -2.71 -7.26
CA GLY A 110 1.86 -2.31 -5.86
C GLY A 110 3.21 -2.13 -5.15
N GLN A 111 4.21 -2.95 -5.48
CA GLN A 111 5.57 -2.78 -4.97
C GLN A 111 6.21 -1.50 -5.51
N ASP A 112 6.07 -1.20 -6.79
CA ASP A 112 6.56 0.03 -7.40
C ASP A 112 5.90 1.27 -6.78
N ALA A 113 4.59 1.21 -6.55
CA ALA A 113 3.84 2.27 -5.88
C ALA A 113 4.38 2.55 -4.46
N ARG A 114 4.55 1.51 -3.66
CA ARG A 114 5.10 1.63 -2.30
C ARG A 114 6.53 2.16 -2.28
N ALA A 115 7.39 1.69 -3.18
CA ALA A 115 8.76 2.15 -3.30
C ALA A 115 8.86 3.65 -3.62
N ARG A 116 7.79 4.23 -4.19
CA ARG A 116 7.67 5.65 -4.55
C ARG A 116 6.91 6.48 -3.51
N GLY A 117 6.55 5.89 -2.36
CA GLY A 117 5.78 6.55 -1.32
C GLY A 117 4.33 6.83 -1.70
N VAL A 118 3.77 6.07 -2.62
CA VAL A 118 2.34 6.09 -2.95
C VAL A 118 1.60 5.20 -1.95
N HIS A 119 0.49 5.71 -1.41
CA HIS A 119 -0.30 5.02 -0.40
C HIS A 119 -1.52 4.32 -1.01
N ILE A 120 -2.12 4.93 -2.06
CA ILE A 120 -3.35 4.47 -2.75
C ILE A 120 -3.18 4.63 -4.26
#